data_8b8fe98ce2d368dd178714e966b46a0d
#
_entry.id   8b8fe98ce2d368dd178714e966b46a0d
#
_cell.length_a   1.000
_cell.length_b   1.000
_cell.length_c   1.000
_cell.angle_alpha   90.00
_cell.angle_beta   90.00
_cell.angle_gamma   90.00
#
_symmetry.space_group_name_H-M   'P 1'
#
loop_
_entity.id
_entity.type
_entity.pdbx_description
1 polymer ?
#
loop_
_entity_poly.entity_id
_entity_poly.type
_entity_poly.pdbx_seq_one_letter_code
_entity_poly.pdbx_strand_id
1 'polypeptide(L)'
;KHQSDLELATKNKKIVTDFYNGVFTKHQVKAYSDQYIGERYIQHNPHVPNGKAPFVNYFTQYFKENPQARNTIKSVIAEGDRVVLHVHSTQNNQDRGTAIVDIFRVENGKIVEHWDVQQDIPEQSANSNTMF
;
A
#
# COMPACT_ATOMS: atom_id res chain seq x y z
N LYS A 1 17.50 23.01 -11.38
CA LYS A 1 16.98 22.22 -12.48
C LYS A 1 15.72 21.49 -12.07
N HIS A 2 14.65 21.68 -12.82
CA HIS A 2 13.36 21.06 -12.50
C HIS A 2 13.27 19.64 -13.05
N GLN A 3 12.75 18.76 -12.21
CA GLN A 3 12.32 17.45 -12.65
C GLN A 3 10.90 17.58 -13.17
N SER A 4 10.61 17.01 -14.34
CA SER A 4 9.25 17.07 -14.88
C SER A 4 8.30 16.28 -13.99
N ASP A 5 7.00 16.62 -14.04
CA ASP A 5 5.98 15.88 -13.28
C ASP A 5 5.94 14.41 -13.71
N LEU A 6 6.19 14.13 -14.98
CA LEU A 6 6.20 12.77 -15.52
C LEU A 6 7.38 11.97 -14.97
N GLU A 7 8.56 12.56 -14.90
CA GLU A 7 9.74 11.92 -14.33
C GLU A 7 9.57 11.69 -12.83
N LEU A 8 9.00 12.66 -12.13
CA LEU A 8 8.72 12.55 -10.71
C LEU A 8 7.72 11.42 -10.43
N ALA A 9 6.65 11.34 -11.22
CA ALA A 9 5.65 10.30 -11.10
C ALA A 9 6.28 8.91 -11.30
N THR A 10 7.14 8.76 -12.29
CA THR A 10 7.83 7.49 -12.58
C THR A 10 8.72 7.08 -11.42
N LYS A 11 9.48 8.02 -10.86
CA LYS A 11 10.35 7.77 -9.71
C LYS A 11 9.54 7.37 -8.48
N ASN A 12 8.45 8.11 -8.21
CA ASN A 12 7.62 7.86 -7.04
C ASN A 12 6.85 6.54 -7.17
N LYS A 13 6.44 6.19 -8.38
CA LYS A 13 5.83 4.89 -8.65
C LYS A 13 6.75 3.75 -8.22
N LYS A 14 8.04 3.84 -8.59
CA LYS A 14 9.01 2.81 -8.21
C LYS A 14 9.19 2.74 -6.70
N ILE A 15 9.31 3.89 -6.04
CA ILE A 15 9.47 3.96 -4.58
C ILE A 15 8.31 3.25 -3.89
N VAL A 16 7.08 3.59 -4.26
CA VAL A 16 5.89 3.05 -3.61
C VAL A 16 5.71 1.57 -3.91
N THR A 17 5.93 1.14 -5.16
CA THR A 17 5.78 -0.28 -5.50
C THR A 17 6.86 -1.15 -4.85
N ASP A 18 8.11 -0.68 -4.76
CA ASP A 18 9.17 -1.39 -4.05
C ASP A 18 8.82 -1.54 -2.57
N PHE A 19 8.39 -0.44 -1.94
CA PHE A 19 7.95 -0.46 -0.56
C PHE A 19 6.80 -1.46 -0.36
N TYR A 20 5.77 -1.34 -1.18
CA TYR A 20 4.55 -2.13 -1.02
C TYR A 20 4.83 -3.63 -1.15
N ASN A 21 5.58 -4.01 -2.18
CA ASN A 21 5.94 -5.41 -2.40
C ASN A 21 6.86 -5.93 -1.29
N GLY A 22 7.77 -5.10 -0.80
CA GLY A 22 8.66 -5.49 0.30
C GLY A 22 7.89 -5.79 1.59
N VAL A 23 6.89 -4.97 1.89
CA VAL A 23 6.06 -5.14 3.09
C VAL A 23 5.02 -6.25 2.91
N PHE A 24 4.22 -6.16 1.84
CA PHE A 24 2.99 -6.96 1.72
C PHE A 24 3.17 -8.26 0.95
N THR A 25 4.23 -8.41 0.17
CA THR A 25 4.53 -9.65 -0.52
C THR A 25 5.66 -10.41 0.18
N LYS A 26 6.75 -9.72 0.50
CA LYS A 26 7.90 -10.35 1.15
C LYS A 26 7.78 -10.41 2.66
N HIS A 27 6.84 -9.69 3.25
CA HIS A 27 6.62 -9.57 4.70
C HIS A 27 7.84 -9.04 5.47
N GLN A 28 8.69 -8.27 4.78
CA GLN A 28 9.86 -7.63 5.41
C GLN A 28 9.49 -6.23 5.84
N VAL A 29 8.59 -6.15 6.81
CA VAL A 29 7.91 -4.90 7.20
C VAL A 29 8.89 -3.84 7.68
N LYS A 30 9.73 -4.18 8.66
CA LYS A 30 10.64 -3.20 9.24
C LYS A 30 11.68 -2.71 8.23
N ALA A 31 12.29 -3.62 7.48
CA ALA A 31 13.35 -3.27 6.54
C ALA A 31 12.86 -2.27 5.49
N TYR A 32 11.73 -2.55 4.86
CA TYR A 32 11.20 -1.67 3.82
C TYR A 32 10.58 -0.40 4.38
N SER A 33 9.99 -0.45 5.58
CA SER A 33 9.47 0.74 6.24
C SER A 33 10.61 1.69 6.64
N ASP A 34 11.71 1.15 7.17
CA ASP A 34 12.87 1.97 7.52
C ASP A 34 13.50 2.63 6.29
N GLN A 35 13.47 1.94 5.15
CA GLN A 35 14.04 2.47 3.91
C GLN A 35 13.17 3.55 3.28
N TYR A 36 11.85 3.38 3.28
CA TYR A 36 10.95 4.18 2.44
C TYR A 36 10.02 5.12 3.18
N ILE A 37 9.65 4.85 4.44
CA ILE A 37 8.78 5.76 5.20
C ILE A 37 9.64 6.86 5.82
N GLY A 38 9.19 8.11 5.67
CA GLY A 38 9.87 9.28 6.21
C GLY A 38 9.73 9.41 7.72
N GLU A 39 10.39 10.41 8.28
CA GLU A 39 10.28 10.74 9.71
C GLU A 39 8.84 11.11 10.07
N ARG A 40 8.14 11.76 9.15
CA ARG A 40 6.72 12.08 9.29
C ARG A 40 5.91 11.13 8.40
N TYR A 41 4.89 10.54 8.98
CA TYR A 41 3.99 9.66 8.24
C TYR A 41 2.57 9.93 8.71
N ILE A 42 1.83 10.68 7.89
CA ILE A 42 0.47 11.10 8.20
C ILE A 42 -0.48 10.00 7.74
N GLN A 43 -1.28 9.48 8.65
CA GLN A 43 -2.18 8.37 8.36
C GLN A 43 -3.62 8.84 8.34
N HIS A 44 -4.32 8.54 7.23
CA HIS A 44 -5.75 8.87 7.10
C HIS A 44 -6.67 7.66 7.26
N ASN A 45 -6.11 6.45 7.39
CA ASN A 45 -6.92 5.30 7.75
C ASN A 45 -7.38 5.49 9.21
N PRO A 46 -8.70 5.53 9.47
CA PRO A 46 -9.19 5.89 10.81
C PRO A 46 -8.86 4.88 11.90
N HIS A 47 -8.39 3.70 11.53
CA HIS A 47 -8.05 2.65 12.48
C HIS A 47 -6.57 2.57 12.81
N VAL A 48 -5.75 3.45 12.21
CA VAL A 48 -4.28 3.38 12.35
C VAL A 48 -3.74 4.74 12.80
N PRO A 49 -2.94 4.78 13.88
CA PRO A 49 -2.32 6.05 14.31
C PRO A 49 -1.27 6.56 13.31
N ASN A 50 -0.93 7.84 13.44
CA ASN A 50 0.18 8.43 12.67
C ASN A 50 1.50 7.78 13.03
N GLY A 51 2.45 7.83 12.11
CA GLY A 51 3.82 7.44 12.34
C GLY A 51 4.17 6.05 11.85
N LYS A 52 5.46 5.84 11.65
CA LYS A 52 6.00 4.58 11.15
C LYS A 52 5.84 3.43 12.15
N ALA A 53 6.07 3.70 13.43
CA ALA A 53 6.10 2.64 14.44
C ALA A 53 4.78 1.86 14.56
N PRO A 54 3.59 2.50 14.63
CA PRO A 54 2.35 1.74 14.67
C PRO A 54 2.15 0.85 13.44
N PHE A 55 2.51 1.35 12.26
CA PHE A 55 2.43 0.59 11.02
C PHE A 55 3.33 -0.66 11.07
N VAL A 56 4.58 -0.48 11.45
CA VAL A 56 5.55 -1.59 11.53
C VAL A 56 5.10 -2.62 12.56
N ASN A 57 4.69 -2.17 13.74
CA ASN A 57 4.28 -3.08 14.81
C ASN A 57 3.06 -3.90 14.42
N TYR A 58 2.06 -3.25 13.83
CA TYR A 58 0.84 -3.92 13.43
C TYR A 58 1.11 -5.00 12.37
N PHE A 59 1.79 -4.65 11.28
CA PHE A 59 1.99 -5.59 10.18
C PHE A 59 3.02 -6.67 10.48
N THR A 60 4.02 -6.38 11.31
CA THR A 60 4.95 -7.41 11.77
C THR A 60 4.18 -8.52 12.49
N GLN A 61 3.29 -8.16 13.40
CA GLN A 61 2.48 -9.13 14.13
C GLN A 61 1.46 -9.81 13.22
N TYR A 62 0.81 -9.03 12.36
CA TYR A 62 -0.22 -9.55 11.45
C TYR A 62 0.35 -10.65 10.53
N PHE A 63 1.51 -10.42 9.92
CA PHE A 63 2.11 -11.41 9.02
C PHE A 63 2.69 -12.61 9.78
N LYS A 64 3.07 -12.43 11.02
CA LYS A 64 3.49 -13.54 11.88
C LYS A 64 2.32 -14.48 12.13
N GLU A 65 1.15 -13.92 12.37
CA GLU A 65 -0.08 -14.68 12.63
C GLU A 65 -0.74 -15.16 11.34
N ASN A 66 -0.47 -14.51 10.22
CA ASN A 66 -1.09 -14.79 8.92
C ASN A 66 -0.03 -14.90 7.84
N PRO A 67 0.77 -15.98 7.85
CA PRO A 67 1.89 -16.11 6.90
C PRO A 67 1.46 -16.27 5.44
N GLN A 68 0.19 -16.59 5.18
CA GLN A 68 -0.36 -16.70 3.82
C GLN A 68 -1.00 -15.39 3.35
N ALA A 69 -1.02 -14.36 4.19
CA ALA A 69 -1.61 -13.07 3.82
C ALA A 69 -0.81 -12.45 2.67
N ARG A 70 -1.54 -11.86 1.73
CA ARG A 70 -0.94 -11.29 0.54
C ARG A 70 -1.76 -10.13 0.01
N ASN A 71 -1.06 -9.09 -0.44
CA ASN A 71 -1.68 -7.98 -1.17
C ASN A 71 -1.09 -7.97 -2.57
N THR A 72 -1.95 -8.12 -3.57
CA THR A 72 -1.54 -8.15 -4.97
C THR A 72 -1.91 -6.83 -5.63
N ILE A 73 -0.92 -6.13 -6.18
CA ILE A 73 -1.14 -4.87 -6.90
C ILE A 73 -1.75 -5.21 -8.25
N LYS A 74 -2.95 -4.66 -8.52
CA LYS A 74 -3.66 -4.87 -9.79
C LYS A 74 -3.44 -3.75 -10.78
N SER A 75 -3.30 -2.51 -10.29
CA SER A 75 -2.95 -1.38 -11.14
C SER A 75 -2.27 -0.30 -10.32
N VAL A 76 -1.50 0.55 -11.00
CA VAL A 76 -0.75 1.65 -10.40
C VAL A 76 -0.99 2.90 -11.23
N ILE A 77 -1.34 3.99 -10.57
CA ILE A 77 -1.52 5.28 -11.20
C ILE A 77 -0.69 6.29 -10.43
N ALA A 78 0.15 7.05 -11.12
CA ALA A 78 1.00 8.04 -10.47
C ALA A 78 0.88 9.38 -11.17
N GLU A 79 0.75 10.43 -10.37
CA GLU A 79 0.72 11.80 -10.84
C GLU A 79 1.45 12.67 -9.83
N GLY A 80 2.54 13.33 -10.28
CA GLY A 80 3.33 14.18 -9.40
C GLY A 80 3.84 13.44 -8.19
N ASP A 81 3.49 13.92 -7.01
CA ASP A 81 3.93 13.35 -5.74
C ASP A 81 3.02 12.24 -5.20
N ARG A 82 1.96 11.87 -5.95
CA ARG A 82 1.00 10.86 -5.49
C ARG A 82 1.05 9.59 -6.32
N VAL A 83 0.91 8.45 -5.62
CA VAL A 83 0.85 7.14 -6.25
C VAL A 83 -0.36 6.41 -5.70
N VAL A 84 -1.18 5.90 -6.61
CA VAL A 84 -2.41 5.17 -6.27
C VAL A 84 -2.23 3.71 -6.67
N LEU A 85 -2.50 2.81 -5.74
CA LEU A 85 -2.46 1.36 -5.98
C LEU A 85 -3.88 0.82 -5.86
N HIS A 86 -4.30 0.03 -6.84
CA HIS A 86 -5.51 -0.76 -6.74
C HIS A 86 -5.08 -2.19 -6.40
N VAL A 87 -5.53 -2.71 -5.27
CA VAL A 87 -4.94 -3.88 -4.63
C VAL A 87 -6.00 -4.91 -4.28
N HIS A 88 -5.68 -6.19 -4.48
CA HIS A 88 -6.45 -7.31 -3.94
C HIS A 88 -5.74 -7.83 -2.70
N SER A 89 -6.37 -7.70 -1.54
CA SER A 89 -5.83 -8.15 -0.26
C SER A 89 -6.53 -9.43 0.17
N THR A 90 -5.76 -10.45 0.54
CA THR A 90 -6.30 -11.70 1.09
C THR A 90 -5.54 -12.07 2.36
N GLN A 91 -6.26 -12.62 3.34
CA GLN A 91 -5.67 -13.06 4.60
C GLN A 91 -5.07 -14.47 4.48
N ASN A 92 -5.67 -15.31 3.63
CA ASN A 92 -5.21 -16.68 3.39
C ASN A 92 -5.70 -17.13 2.01
N ASN A 93 -5.39 -18.38 1.63
CA ASN A 93 -5.68 -18.89 0.30
C ASN A 93 -7.17 -19.17 0.04
N GLN A 94 -8.01 -19.19 1.07
CA GLN A 94 -9.45 -19.43 0.95
C GLN A 94 -10.27 -18.13 1.04
N ASP A 95 -9.62 -17.03 1.37
CA ASP A 95 -10.28 -15.74 1.55
C ASP A 95 -10.57 -15.08 0.20
N ARG A 96 -11.81 -14.62 -0.04
CA ARG A 96 -12.13 -13.81 -1.21
C ARG A 96 -11.43 -12.47 -1.16
N GLY A 97 -11.24 -11.96 0.04
CA GLY A 97 -10.47 -10.77 0.28
C GLY A 97 -11.22 -9.46 0.13
N THR A 98 -10.44 -8.42 -0.03
CA THR A 98 -10.89 -7.04 -0.03
C THR A 98 -10.24 -6.32 -1.21
N ALA A 99 -11.02 -5.47 -1.87
CA ALA A 99 -10.49 -4.52 -2.84
C ALA A 99 -10.08 -3.27 -2.09
N ILE A 100 -8.84 -2.84 -2.26
CA ILE A 100 -8.28 -1.68 -1.56
C ILE A 100 -7.78 -0.69 -2.61
N VAL A 101 -8.06 0.60 -2.38
CA VAL A 101 -7.38 1.67 -3.08
C VAL A 101 -6.49 2.37 -2.05
N ASP A 102 -5.18 2.23 -2.23
CA ASP A 102 -4.17 2.89 -1.40
C ASP A 102 -3.61 4.09 -2.13
N ILE A 103 -3.54 5.22 -1.45
CA ILE A 103 -2.95 6.44 -2.00
C ILE A 103 -1.78 6.83 -1.11
N PHE A 104 -0.62 7.05 -1.73
CA PHE A 104 0.59 7.47 -1.04
C PHE A 104 1.07 8.80 -1.59
N ARG A 105 1.56 9.66 -0.69
CA ARG A 105 2.28 10.87 -1.10
C ARG A 105 3.74 10.70 -0.77
N VAL A 106 4.59 11.07 -1.72
CA VAL A 106 6.04 10.94 -1.60
C VAL A 106 6.66 12.33 -1.59
N GLU A 107 7.59 12.55 -0.68
CA GLU A 107 8.31 13.82 -0.54
C GLU A 107 9.79 13.51 -0.34
N ASN A 108 10.63 14.04 -1.22
CA ASN A 108 12.08 13.83 -1.17
C ASN A 108 12.48 12.36 -1.08
N GLY A 109 11.80 11.51 -1.87
CA GLY A 109 12.11 10.08 -1.92
C GLY A 109 11.57 9.24 -0.77
N LYS A 110 10.75 9.84 0.11
CA LYS A 110 10.17 9.15 1.26
C LYS A 110 8.66 9.24 1.24
N ILE A 111 8.01 8.18 1.70
CA ILE A 111 6.55 8.14 1.82
C ILE A 111 6.19 8.87 3.11
N VAL A 112 5.37 9.92 3.00
CA VAL A 112 5.05 10.80 4.13
C VAL A 112 3.56 10.86 4.46
N GLU A 113 2.71 10.25 3.62
CA GLU A 113 1.27 10.34 3.83
C GLU A 113 0.55 9.20 3.13
N HIS A 114 -0.51 8.69 3.75
CA HIS A 114 -1.24 7.55 3.23
C HIS A 114 -2.75 7.70 3.49
N TRP A 115 -3.53 7.37 2.46
CA TRP A 115 -4.99 7.24 2.52
C TRP A 115 -5.36 5.87 1.97
N ASP A 116 -6.48 5.32 2.41
CA ASP A 116 -7.05 4.15 1.75
C ASP A 116 -8.56 4.12 1.88
N VAL A 117 -9.18 3.38 0.97
CA VAL A 117 -10.58 2.99 1.05
C VAL A 117 -10.65 1.50 0.70
N GLN A 118 -11.58 0.80 1.33
CA GLN A 118 -11.66 -0.65 1.21
C GLN A 118 -13.10 -1.08 0.98
N GLN A 119 -13.26 -2.18 0.22
CA GLN A 119 -14.55 -2.79 0.00
C GLN A 119 -14.37 -4.30 -0.05
N ASP A 120 -15.09 -5.02 0.79
CA ASP A 120 -15.03 -6.48 0.80
C ASP A 120 -15.58 -7.04 -0.51
N ILE A 121 -14.95 -8.12 -0.98
CA ILE A 121 -15.41 -8.79 -2.19
C ILE A 121 -16.60 -9.68 -1.83
N PRO A 122 -17.79 -9.43 -2.43
CA PRO A 122 -18.98 -10.17 -2.05
C PRO A 122 -18.96 -11.58 -2.63
N GLU A 123 -19.73 -12.48 -2.02
CA GLU A 123 -19.93 -13.82 -2.54
C GLU A 123 -20.65 -13.82 -3.88
N GLN A 124 -21.60 -12.90 -4.02
CA GLN A 124 -22.37 -12.75 -5.25
C GLN A 124 -22.33 -11.32 -5.75
N SER A 125 -22.24 -11.17 -7.06
CA SER A 125 -22.14 -9.86 -7.70
C SER A 125 -23.30 -9.68 -8.67
N ALA A 126 -23.72 -8.42 -8.84
CA ALA A 126 -24.76 -8.06 -9.80
C ALA A 126 -24.30 -8.15 -11.27
N ASN A 127 -22.99 -8.28 -11.49
CA ASN A 127 -22.41 -8.39 -12.83
C ASN A 127 -21.31 -9.45 -12.83
N SER A 128 -20.78 -9.78 -13.98
CA SER A 128 -19.75 -10.82 -14.15
C SER A 128 -18.32 -10.26 -14.19
N ASN A 129 -18.15 -8.98 -13.91
CA ASN A 129 -16.84 -8.34 -13.93
C ASN A 129 -16.13 -8.52 -12.59
N THR A 130 -14.80 -8.58 -12.62
CA THR A 130 -14.03 -8.53 -11.38
C THR A 130 -14.08 -7.11 -10.83
N MET A 131 -13.66 -6.94 -9.57
CA MET A 131 -13.54 -5.63 -8.95
C MET A 131 -12.20 -4.93 -9.28
N PHE A 132 -11.42 -5.53 -10.15
CA PHE A 132 -10.05 -5.04 -10.45
C PHE A 132 -9.81 -4.77 -11.92
#